data_645e1cac91e8728548d1213b9756a38d
#
_entry.id   645e1cac91e8728548d1213b9756a38d
#
_cell.length_a   1.000
_cell.length_b   1.000
_cell.length_c   1.000
_cell.angle_alpha   90.00
_cell.angle_beta   90.00
_cell.angle_gamma   90.00
#
_symmetry.space_group_name_H-M   'P 1'
#
loop_
_entity.id
_entity.type
_entity.pdbx_description
1 polymer ?
#
loop_
_entity_poly.entity_id
_entity_poly.type
_entity_poly.pdbx_seq_one_letter_code
_entity_poly.pdbx_strand_id
1 'polypeptide(L)'
;MDIDDTDGVVLLPEEGVEITVDLGDEEGIYRAFEGTLDEVRWKFARSGGSVLSISGKGFDTKGKAKEPKQKHWDDKSLKDVFTDSAKAAGIESIVVDPALGEIKRPYWAQQTESFIHFAERIARENGATFKIVGKRAILAKRNGGTSATGQALPPVEATKGVNLISCDIAPVLGRPRYRKVKTRHYDRKAATWKTEDVEVQDEDTDAEFIRRNSAGDADEAKAASN
;
A
#
# COMPACT_ATOMS: atom_id res chain seq x y z
N MET A 1 1.35 -18.79 -8.18
CA MET A 1 1.67 -19.34 -9.50
C MET A 1 1.61 -20.85 -9.42
N ASP A 2 0.94 -21.50 -10.35
CA ASP A 2 0.88 -22.95 -10.43
C ASP A 2 1.68 -23.41 -11.65
N ILE A 3 2.49 -24.44 -11.46
CA ILE A 3 3.35 -25.03 -12.48
C ILE A 3 2.89 -26.48 -12.65
N ASP A 4 2.61 -26.88 -13.88
CA ASP A 4 2.36 -28.28 -14.21
C ASP A 4 3.68 -29.07 -14.07
N ASP A 5 3.69 -30.06 -13.19
CA ASP A 5 4.82 -30.93 -12.92
C ASP A 5 4.43 -32.40 -13.14
N THR A 6 3.56 -32.65 -14.12
CA THR A 6 3.07 -34.01 -14.43
C THR A 6 4.23 -34.97 -14.73
N ASP A 7 5.30 -34.48 -15.30
CA ASP A 7 6.51 -35.26 -15.61
C ASP A 7 7.45 -35.42 -14.39
N GLY A 8 7.19 -34.75 -13.27
CA GLY A 8 7.98 -34.88 -12.04
C GLY A 8 9.42 -34.38 -12.14
N VAL A 9 9.66 -33.37 -12.99
CA VAL A 9 11.01 -32.87 -13.28
C VAL A 9 11.34 -31.59 -12.54
N VAL A 10 10.34 -30.93 -11.95
CA VAL A 10 10.54 -29.66 -11.25
C VAL A 10 11.10 -29.93 -9.85
N LEU A 11 12.31 -29.47 -9.60
CA LEU A 11 12.91 -29.54 -8.27
C LEU A 11 12.19 -28.58 -7.33
N LEU A 12 11.91 -29.04 -6.10
CA LEU A 12 11.34 -28.18 -5.08
C LEU A 12 12.34 -27.07 -4.73
N PRO A 13 11.98 -25.80 -4.91
CA PRO A 13 12.86 -24.71 -4.54
C PRO A 13 12.99 -24.61 -3.02
N GLU A 14 14.14 -24.14 -2.57
CA GLU A 14 14.40 -23.89 -1.15
C GLU A 14 13.64 -22.63 -0.66
N GLU A 15 13.29 -22.64 0.62
CA GLU A 15 12.63 -21.48 1.25
C GLU A 15 13.54 -20.25 1.25
N GLY A 16 13.03 -19.09 0.88
CA GLY A 16 13.74 -17.82 0.88
C GLY A 16 14.54 -17.53 -0.39
N VAL A 17 14.39 -18.36 -1.43
CA VAL A 17 14.97 -18.10 -2.76
C VAL A 17 14.26 -16.90 -3.40
N GLU A 18 15.00 -16.07 -4.11
CA GLU A 18 14.43 -14.98 -4.90
C GLU A 18 13.65 -15.52 -6.10
N ILE A 19 12.46 -14.96 -6.30
CA ILE A 19 11.59 -15.31 -7.42
C ILE A 19 11.34 -14.08 -8.25
N THR A 20 11.46 -14.24 -9.55
CA THR A 20 11.04 -13.25 -10.55
C THR A 20 10.01 -13.86 -11.48
N VAL A 21 8.96 -13.10 -11.78
CA VAL A 21 7.96 -13.48 -12.78
C VAL A 21 7.91 -12.39 -13.83
N ASP A 22 8.23 -12.77 -15.03
CA ASP A 22 8.15 -11.89 -16.19
C ASP A 22 6.97 -12.34 -17.05
N LEU A 23 6.12 -11.40 -17.46
CA LEU A 23 5.03 -11.61 -18.40
C LEU A 23 5.38 -10.95 -19.72
N GLY A 24 5.03 -11.60 -20.83
CA GLY A 24 5.30 -11.10 -22.15
C GLY A 24 4.04 -11.04 -23.02
N ASP A 25 4.02 -10.09 -23.94
CA ASP A 25 3.07 -9.95 -25.02
C ASP A 25 3.81 -9.61 -26.34
N GLU A 26 3.06 -9.21 -27.37
CA GLU A 26 3.64 -8.84 -28.68
C GLU A 26 4.51 -7.59 -28.60
N GLU A 27 4.37 -6.76 -27.55
CA GLU A 27 5.13 -5.52 -27.37
C GLU A 27 6.43 -5.74 -26.57
N GLY A 28 6.50 -6.82 -25.76
CA GLY A 28 7.72 -7.13 -25.01
C GLY A 28 7.53 -7.99 -23.77
N ILE A 29 8.59 -8.10 -22.98
CA ILE A 29 8.61 -8.83 -21.71
C ILE A 29 8.73 -7.81 -20.58
N TYR A 30 7.81 -7.90 -19.62
CA TYR A 30 7.71 -6.98 -18.48
C TYR A 30 7.83 -7.75 -17.17
N ARG A 31 8.59 -7.20 -16.21
CA ARG A 31 8.67 -7.72 -14.85
C ARG A 31 7.34 -7.52 -14.13
N ALA A 32 6.59 -8.62 -13.94
CA ALA A 32 5.31 -8.60 -13.25
C ALA A 32 5.47 -8.75 -11.73
N PHE A 33 6.45 -9.53 -11.28
CA PHE A 33 6.70 -9.75 -9.86
C PHE A 33 8.20 -9.98 -9.59
N GLU A 34 8.65 -9.45 -8.46
CA GLU A 34 9.96 -9.71 -7.88
C GLU A 34 9.80 -9.83 -6.37
N GLY A 35 10.33 -10.88 -5.79
CA GLY A 35 10.19 -11.13 -4.36
C GLY A 35 10.87 -12.40 -3.89
N THR A 36 10.52 -12.83 -2.69
CA THR A 36 11.07 -14.01 -2.04
C THR A 36 10.02 -15.11 -1.94
N LEU A 37 10.43 -16.35 -2.11
CA LEU A 37 9.61 -17.54 -1.94
C LEU A 37 9.11 -17.62 -0.49
N ASP A 38 7.78 -17.73 -0.34
CA ASP A 38 7.13 -17.81 0.98
C ASP A 38 6.58 -19.22 1.23
N GLU A 39 5.90 -19.81 0.25
CA GLU A 39 5.31 -21.15 0.38
C GLU A 39 5.46 -21.93 -0.93
N VAL A 40 5.81 -23.20 -0.78
CA VAL A 40 5.82 -24.17 -1.87
C VAL A 40 4.87 -25.29 -1.49
N ARG A 41 3.94 -25.58 -2.37
CA ARG A 41 2.98 -26.69 -2.20
C ARG A 41 2.98 -27.58 -3.41
N TRP A 42 3.38 -28.81 -3.21
CA TRP A 42 3.25 -29.85 -4.24
C TRP A 42 1.95 -30.65 -4.02
N LYS A 43 1.18 -30.80 -5.05
CA LYS A 43 -0.07 -31.57 -5.06
C LYS A 43 0.02 -32.64 -6.14
N PHE A 44 -0.40 -33.84 -5.79
CA PHE A 44 -0.54 -34.93 -6.71
C PHE A 44 -1.97 -35.46 -6.67
N ALA A 45 -2.57 -35.70 -7.84
CA ALA A 45 -3.87 -36.36 -7.98
C ALA A 45 -3.79 -37.42 -9.07
N ARG A 46 -4.32 -38.62 -8.76
CA ARG A 46 -4.28 -39.78 -9.68
C ARG A 46 -4.86 -39.51 -11.07
N SER A 47 -5.84 -38.60 -11.16
CA SER A 47 -6.50 -38.21 -12.42
C SER A 47 -6.07 -36.81 -12.92
N GLY A 48 -5.30 -36.08 -12.18
CA GLY A 48 -4.97 -34.66 -12.47
C GLY A 48 -3.48 -34.38 -12.57
N GLY A 49 -2.61 -35.38 -12.46
CA GLY A 49 -1.16 -35.17 -12.50
C GLY A 49 -0.59 -34.50 -11.25
N SER A 50 0.58 -33.94 -11.38
CA SER A 50 1.28 -33.17 -10.33
C SER A 50 1.26 -31.69 -10.63
N VAL A 51 1.00 -30.88 -9.62
CA VAL A 51 1.03 -29.41 -9.71
C VAL A 51 1.88 -28.86 -8.57
N LEU A 52 2.85 -28.03 -8.90
CA LEU A 52 3.64 -27.25 -7.97
C LEU A 52 3.06 -25.84 -7.85
N SER A 53 2.45 -25.53 -6.71
CA SER A 53 1.96 -24.20 -6.40
C SER A 53 3.03 -23.43 -5.62
N ILE A 54 3.39 -22.24 -6.12
CA ILE A 54 4.39 -21.38 -5.53
C ILE A 54 3.74 -20.05 -5.14
N SER A 55 3.93 -19.62 -3.90
CA SER A 55 3.60 -18.27 -3.47
C SER A 55 4.86 -17.51 -3.04
N GLY A 56 4.87 -16.21 -3.32
CA GLY A 56 5.99 -15.34 -3.00
C GLY A 56 5.51 -14.01 -2.43
N LYS A 57 6.36 -13.38 -1.65
CA LYS A 57 6.15 -12.03 -1.11
C LYS A 57 7.13 -11.06 -1.74
N GLY A 58 6.66 -9.85 -2.06
CA GLY A 58 7.45 -8.80 -2.71
C GLY A 58 8.61 -8.24 -1.85
N PHE A 59 8.87 -8.83 -0.68
CA PHE A 59 9.97 -8.44 0.19
C PHE A 59 10.39 -9.61 1.08
N ASP A 60 11.63 -9.57 1.56
CA ASP A 60 12.16 -10.56 2.50
C ASP A 60 11.42 -10.49 3.84
N THR A 61 10.65 -11.55 4.14
CA THR A 61 9.87 -11.67 5.37
C THR A 61 10.70 -11.96 6.61
N LYS A 62 11.97 -12.34 6.45
CA LYS A 62 12.93 -12.60 7.53
C LYS A 62 13.83 -11.40 7.78
N GLY A 63 13.75 -10.35 6.95
CA GLY A 63 14.61 -9.18 7.01
C GLY A 63 14.23 -8.17 8.10
N LYS A 64 15.10 -7.18 8.28
CA LYS A 64 14.99 -6.09 9.27
C LYS A 64 13.73 -5.23 9.14
N ALA A 65 13.02 -5.32 8.01
CA ALA A 65 11.79 -4.57 7.76
C ALA A 65 10.63 -4.96 8.71
N LYS A 66 10.69 -6.15 9.31
CA LYS A 66 9.74 -6.62 10.33
C LYS A 66 10.18 -6.37 11.78
N GLU A 67 11.41 -5.95 12.00
CA GLU A 67 11.93 -5.68 13.34
C GLU A 67 11.22 -4.45 13.93
N PRO A 68 10.59 -4.57 15.12
CA PRO A 68 9.98 -3.42 15.77
C PRO A 68 11.06 -2.43 16.21
N LYS A 69 10.81 -1.14 15.95
CA LYS A 69 11.71 -0.06 16.36
C LYS A 69 10.95 1.02 17.10
N GLN A 70 11.66 1.68 18.02
CA GLN A 70 11.16 2.87 18.69
C GLN A 70 12.05 4.04 18.31
N LYS A 71 11.49 4.99 17.59
CA LYS A 71 12.18 6.17 17.09
C LYS A 71 11.23 7.35 16.94
N HIS A 72 11.74 8.55 17.11
CA HIS A 72 11.01 9.78 16.83
C HIS A 72 11.85 10.73 15.97
N TRP A 73 11.16 11.68 15.37
CA TRP A 73 11.76 12.73 14.57
C TRP A 73 11.01 14.03 14.85
N ASP A 74 11.77 15.10 15.10
CA ASP A 74 11.26 16.43 15.36
C ASP A 74 11.45 17.31 14.12
N ASP A 75 10.43 18.08 13.76
CA ASP A 75 10.44 19.07 12.66
C ASP A 75 10.94 18.52 11.32
N LYS A 76 10.60 17.26 11.00
CA LYS A 76 11.02 16.58 9.75
C LYS A 76 9.89 16.52 8.73
N SER A 77 10.30 16.44 7.46
CA SER A 77 9.38 16.11 6.36
C SER A 77 9.04 14.62 6.36
N LEU A 78 7.88 14.26 5.78
CA LEU A 78 7.49 12.87 5.59
C LEU A 78 8.55 12.10 4.78
N LYS A 79 9.14 12.73 3.76
CA LYS A 79 10.20 12.14 2.97
C LYS A 79 11.42 11.77 3.82
N ASP A 80 11.86 12.66 4.71
CA ASP A 80 13.02 12.42 5.57
C ASP A 80 12.75 11.26 6.53
N VAL A 81 11.60 11.30 7.20
CA VAL A 81 11.16 10.28 8.17
C VAL A 81 11.02 8.91 7.52
N PHE A 82 10.32 8.85 6.38
CA PHE A 82 10.12 7.61 5.64
C PHE A 82 11.44 7.05 5.14
N THR A 83 12.31 7.91 4.60
CA THR A 83 13.64 7.52 4.10
C THR A 83 14.52 6.96 5.20
N ASP A 84 14.56 7.63 6.35
CA ASP A 84 15.40 7.22 7.47
C ASP A 84 14.91 5.90 8.09
N SER A 85 13.59 5.73 8.24
CA SER A 85 13.01 4.48 8.72
C SER A 85 13.22 3.32 7.74
N ALA A 86 13.06 3.55 6.43
CA ALA A 86 13.27 2.55 5.39
C ALA A 86 14.75 2.10 5.33
N LYS A 87 15.70 3.01 5.37
CA LYS A 87 17.13 2.68 5.42
C LYS A 87 17.50 1.85 6.63
N ALA A 88 16.95 2.19 7.80
CA ALA A 88 17.15 1.42 9.02
C ALA A 88 16.56 0.00 8.92
N ALA A 89 15.58 -0.21 8.03
CA ALA A 89 14.99 -1.50 7.73
C ALA A 89 15.71 -2.28 6.61
N GLY A 90 16.81 -1.74 6.06
CA GLY A 90 17.59 -2.39 5.01
C GLY A 90 17.03 -2.18 3.59
N ILE A 91 16.16 -1.20 3.40
CA ILE A 91 15.62 -0.84 2.08
C ILE A 91 16.59 0.07 1.36
N GLU A 92 16.95 -0.29 0.13
CA GLU A 92 17.98 0.40 -0.65
C GLU A 92 17.41 1.55 -1.49
N SER A 93 16.24 1.34 -2.08
CA SER A 93 15.60 2.31 -2.97
C SER A 93 14.30 2.82 -2.36
N ILE A 94 14.14 4.14 -2.31
CA ILE A 94 13.00 4.77 -1.66
C ILE A 94 12.39 5.79 -2.62
N VAL A 95 11.09 5.62 -2.90
CA VAL A 95 10.32 6.52 -3.76
C VAL A 95 9.16 7.06 -2.94
N VAL A 96 9.12 8.37 -2.78
CA VAL A 96 8.03 9.07 -2.10
C VAL A 96 7.45 10.09 -3.08
N ASP A 97 6.14 10.05 -3.25
CA ASP A 97 5.41 11.04 -4.04
C ASP A 97 5.79 12.46 -3.59
N PRO A 98 6.13 13.37 -4.51
CA PRO A 98 6.60 14.71 -4.16
C PRO A 98 5.63 15.47 -3.27
N ALA A 99 4.32 15.38 -3.53
CA ALA A 99 3.31 16.08 -2.72
C ALA A 99 3.21 15.53 -1.29
N LEU A 100 3.41 14.22 -1.10
CA LEU A 100 3.48 13.61 0.21
C LEU A 100 4.80 13.94 0.91
N GLY A 101 5.89 13.97 0.15
CA GLY A 101 7.23 14.22 0.69
C GLY A 101 7.38 15.57 1.38
N GLU A 102 6.64 16.57 0.94
CA GLU A 102 6.67 17.95 1.50
C GLU A 102 5.88 18.11 2.80
N ILE A 103 5.08 17.11 3.21
CA ILE A 103 4.32 17.19 4.47
C ILE A 103 5.29 17.25 5.65
N LYS A 104 5.21 18.33 6.43
CA LYS A 104 6.02 18.55 7.63
C LYS A 104 5.16 18.49 8.87
N ARG A 105 5.63 17.79 9.89
CA ARG A 105 5.01 17.77 11.22
C ARG A 105 6.06 18.10 12.29
N PRO A 106 5.64 18.74 13.37
CA PRO A 106 6.52 19.01 14.51
C PRO A 106 7.06 17.74 15.15
N TYR A 107 6.32 16.63 15.03
CA TYR A 107 6.67 15.36 15.64
C TYR A 107 6.15 14.17 14.85
N TRP A 108 7.03 13.22 14.60
CA TRP A 108 6.73 11.90 14.06
C TRP A 108 7.23 10.84 15.02
N ALA A 109 6.51 9.73 15.15
CA ALA A 109 6.93 8.61 15.99
C ALA A 109 6.69 7.27 15.31
N GLN A 110 7.65 6.39 15.43
CA GLN A 110 7.56 4.95 15.21
C GLN A 110 7.58 4.31 16.60
N GLN A 111 6.43 3.80 17.07
CA GLN A 111 6.24 3.37 18.45
C GLN A 111 6.17 1.85 18.54
N THR A 112 7.34 1.19 18.69
CA THR A 112 7.44 -0.27 18.79
C THR A 112 6.74 -0.97 17.62
N GLU A 113 6.81 -0.37 16.45
CA GLU A 113 6.25 -0.91 15.22
C GLU A 113 7.36 -1.19 14.20
N SER A 114 7.16 -2.20 13.37
CA SER A 114 8.07 -2.51 12.27
C SER A 114 7.99 -1.40 11.20
N PHE A 115 9.00 -1.34 10.32
CA PHE A 115 8.96 -0.41 9.19
C PHE A 115 7.70 -0.60 8.35
N ILE A 116 7.27 -1.84 8.13
CA ILE A 116 6.07 -2.15 7.33
C ILE A 116 4.83 -1.55 8.00
N HIS A 117 4.62 -1.81 9.30
CA HIS A 117 3.47 -1.27 10.02
C HIS A 117 3.50 0.26 10.10
N PHE A 118 4.68 0.83 10.34
CA PHE A 118 4.89 2.28 10.33
C PHE A 118 4.52 2.89 8.98
N ALA A 119 5.04 2.33 7.88
CA ALA A 119 4.78 2.80 6.53
C ALA A 119 3.30 2.67 6.12
N GLU A 120 2.64 1.57 6.47
CA GLU A 120 1.21 1.38 6.24
C GLU A 120 0.36 2.37 7.04
N ARG A 121 0.73 2.63 8.29
CA ARG A 121 0.04 3.63 9.11
C ARG A 121 0.17 5.02 8.52
N ILE A 122 1.42 5.44 8.18
CA ILE A 122 1.69 6.73 7.54
C ILE A 122 0.93 6.86 6.21
N ALA A 123 0.92 5.80 5.40
CA ALA A 123 0.17 5.81 4.15
C ALA A 123 -1.33 6.04 4.38
N ARG A 124 -1.90 5.35 5.35
CA ARG A 124 -3.33 5.47 5.70
C ARG A 124 -3.68 6.86 6.23
N GLU A 125 -2.82 7.43 7.10
CA GLU A 125 -3.00 8.77 7.67
C GLU A 125 -2.97 9.87 6.60
N ASN A 126 -2.22 9.67 5.51
CA ASN A 126 -2.02 10.68 4.47
C ASN A 126 -2.73 10.36 3.14
N GLY A 127 -3.69 9.44 3.12
CA GLY A 127 -4.41 9.07 1.91
C GLY A 127 -3.50 8.50 0.81
N ALA A 128 -2.45 7.79 1.21
CA ALA A 128 -1.45 7.22 0.32
C ALA A 128 -1.57 5.68 0.23
N THR A 129 -0.81 5.10 -0.69
CA THR A 129 -0.59 3.67 -0.81
C THR A 129 0.89 3.39 -0.59
N PHE A 130 1.16 2.43 0.29
CA PHE A 130 2.50 1.91 0.53
C PHE A 130 2.67 0.55 -0.17
N LYS A 131 3.84 0.34 -0.78
CA LYS A 131 4.23 -0.94 -1.40
C LYS A 131 5.72 -1.16 -1.28
N ILE A 132 6.12 -2.42 -1.08
CA ILE A 132 7.51 -2.87 -1.23
C ILE A 132 7.58 -3.79 -2.46
N VAL A 133 8.57 -3.58 -3.31
CA VAL A 133 8.88 -4.43 -4.46
C VAL A 133 10.37 -4.70 -4.43
N GLY A 134 10.76 -5.94 -4.14
CA GLY A 134 12.15 -6.30 -3.89
C GLY A 134 12.75 -5.43 -2.75
N LYS A 135 13.80 -4.69 -3.05
CA LYS A 135 14.47 -3.76 -2.12
C LYS A 135 14.04 -2.29 -2.28
N ARG A 136 12.87 -2.05 -2.91
CA ARG A 136 12.33 -0.72 -3.15
C ARG A 136 11.06 -0.49 -2.33
N ALA A 137 11.03 0.57 -1.52
CA ALA A 137 9.85 1.05 -0.83
C ALA A 137 9.23 2.22 -1.58
N ILE A 138 7.92 2.18 -1.79
CA ILE A 138 7.17 3.16 -2.57
C ILE A 138 6.03 3.69 -1.70
N LEU A 139 5.94 5.01 -1.60
CA LEU A 139 4.82 5.73 -0.99
C LEU A 139 4.21 6.67 -2.04
N ALA A 140 3.04 6.35 -2.54
CA ALA A 140 2.37 7.08 -3.60
C ALA A 140 1.02 7.64 -3.14
N LYS A 141 0.66 8.83 -3.60
CA LYS A 141 -0.65 9.42 -3.32
C LYS A 141 -1.75 8.58 -3.97
N ARG A 142 -2.80 8.29 -3.21
CA ARG A 142 -3.95 7.55 -3.73
C ARG A 142 -4.80 8.46 -4.62
N ASN A 143 -5.30 7.92 -5.73
CA ASN A 143 -6.18 8.64 -6.67
C ASN A 143 -5.60 9.95 -7.23
N GLY A 144 -4.27 10.10 -7.22
CA GLY A 144 -3.60 11.31 -7.69
C GLY A 144 -3.49 11.43 -9.21
N GLY A 145 -3.82 10.36 -9.97
CA GLY A 145 -3.59 10.32 -11.43
C GLY A 145 -2.12 10.41 -11.83
N THR A 146 -1.21 10.22 -10.86
CA THR A 146 0.23 10.33 -11.04
C THR A 146 0.94 9.05 -10.59
N SER A 147 2.10 8.78 -11.18
CA SER A 147 3.03 7.77 -10.68
C SER A 147 3.62 8.19 -9.32
N ALA A 148 4.29 7.27 -8.65
CA ALA A 148 4.97 7.57 -7.39
C ALA A 148 6.12 8.60 -7.51
N THR A 149 6.56 8.90 -8.73
CA THR A 149 7.55 9.95 -9.02
C THR A 149 6.90 11.29 -9.38
N GLY A 150 5.56 11.38 -9.37
CA GLY A 150 4.81 12.58 -9.70
C GLY A 150 4.52 12.76 -11.21
N GLN A 151 4.87 11.80 -12.05
CA GLN A 151 4.59 11.85 -13.47
C GLN A 151 3.11 11.51 -13.73
N ALA A 152 2.43 12.30 -14.55
CA ALA A 152 1.04 12.03 -14.93
C ALA A 152 0.92 10.66 -15.62
N LEU A 153 -0.05 9.87 -15.18
CA LEU A 153 -0.37 8.59 -15.81
C LEU A 153 -1.33 8.83 -16.98
N PRO A 154 -1.16 8.13 -18.10
CA PRO A 154 -2.12 8.19 -19.20
C PRO A 154 -3.48 7.64 -18.73
N PRO A 155 -4.59 8.20 -19.24
CA PRO A 155 -5.90 7.63 -18.97
C PRO A 155 -6.00 6.23 -19.58
N VAL A 156 -6.59 5.31 -18.81
CA VAL A 156 -6.88 3.94 -19.28
C VAL A 156 -8.37 3.80 -19.46
N GLU A 157 -8.78 3.48 -20.69
CA GLU A 157 -10.17 3.19 -21.00
C GLU A 157 -10.37 1.67 -21.06
N ALA A 158 -11.31 1.16 -20.26
CA ALA A 158 -11.68 -0.25 -20.25
C ALA A 158 -12.97 -0.45 -21.07
N THR A 159 -12.85 -1.04 -22.25
CA THR A 159 -13.95 -1.24 -23.18
C THR A 159 -14.28 -2.72 -23.33
N LYS A 160 -15.56 -3.06 -23.02
CA LYS A 160 -16.06 -4.43 -23.17
C LYS A 160 -15.93 -4.92 -24.63
N GLY A 161 -15.33 -6.09 -24.81
CA GLY A 161 -15.11 -6.70 -26.12
C GLY A 161 -13.90 -6.18 -26.88
N VAL A 162 -13.13 -5.25 -26.32
CA VAL A 162 -11.88 -4.73 -26.88
C VAL A 162 -10.71 -5.13 -25.99
N ASN A 163 -10.59 -4.55 -24.81
CA ASN A 163 -9.51 -4.79 -23.88
C ASN A 163 -9.97 -5.27 -22.49
N LEU A 164 -11.27 -5.36 -22.26
CA LEU A 164 -11.84 -5.91 -21.02
C LEU A 164 -12.23 -7.37 -21.25
N ILE A 165 -11.44 -8.28 -20.65
CA ILE A 165 -11.66 -9.74 -20.78
C ILE A 165 -12.80 -10.20 -19.87
N SER A 166 -12.84 -9.74 -18.63
CA SER A 166 -13.91 -10.04 -17.68
C SER A 166 -14.08 -8.89 -16.69
N CYS A 167 -15.28 -8.71 -16.19
CA CYS A 167 -15.58 -7.74 -15.15
C CYS A 167 -16.71 -8.31 -14.27
N ASP A 168 -16.49 -8.28 -12.96
CA ASP A 168 -17.51 -8.56 -11.96
C ASP A 168 -17.66 -7.32 -11.08
N ILE A 169 -18.85 -6.71 -11.10
CA ILE A 169 -19.16 -5.49 -10.35
C ILE A 169 -20.32 -5.77 -9.40
N ALA A 170 -20.02 -5.82 -8.12
CA ALA A 170 -21.01 -5.94 -7.06
C ALA A 170 -21.15 -4.60 -6.32
N PRO A 171 -22.11 -3.75 -6.67
CA PRO A 171 -22.35 -2.50 -5.95
C PRO A 171 -22.80 -2.80 -4.52
N VAL A 172 -22.10 -2.24 -3.54
CA VAL A 172 -22.43 -2.44 -2.12
C VAL A 172 -23.49 -1.42 -1.70
N LEU A 173 -24.75 -1.75 -1.92
CA LEU A 173 -25.89 -0.85 -1.65
C LEU A 173 -26.22 -0.69 -0.16
N GLY A 174 -25.82 -1.63 0.68
CA GLY A 174 -26.16 -1.65 2.11
C GLY A 174 -25.11 -1.03 3.04
N ARG A 175 -24.08 -0.35 2.53
CA ARG A 175 -23.12 0.35 3.41
C ARG A 175 -23.74 1.63 3.96
N PRO A 176 -23.51 1.94 5.26
CA PRO A 176 -23.88 3.24 5.80
C PRO A 176 -23.22 4.35 4.94
N ARG A 177 -24.04 5.30 4.51
CA ARG A 177 -23.61 6.49 3.80
C ARG A 177 -23.71 7.67 4.73
N TYR A 178 -22.83 8.63 4.57
CA TYR A 178 -22.80 9.82 5.40
C TYR A 178 -22.68 11.05 4.50
N ARG A 179 -23.51 12.05 4.77
CA ARG A 179 -23.43 13.34 4.09
C ARG A 179 -22.19 14.12 4.52
N LYS A 180 -21.79 13.95 5.77
CA LYS A 180 -20.69 14.70 6.36
C LYS A 180 -19.86 13.82 7.27
N VAL A 181 -18.54 13.92 7.14
CA VAL A 181 -17.59 13.26 8.04
C VAL A 181 -16.86 14.32 8.83
N LYS A 182 -16.89 14.21 10.15
CA LYS A 182 -16.25 15.12 11.09
C LYS A 182 -15.07 14.45 11.77
N THR A 183 -13.89 15.08 11.69
CA THR A 183 -12.67 14.62 12.35
C THR A 183 -12.12 15.72 13.25
N ARG A 184 -11.82 15.39 14.50
CA ARG A 184 -11.25 16.34 15.45
C ARG A 184 -9.73 16.27 15.45
N HIS A 185 -9.08 17.41 15.65
CA HIS A 185 -7.66 17.49 15.93
C HIS A 185 -7.40 18.55 17.02
N TYR A 186 -6.26 18.44 17.70
CA TYR A 186 -5.87 19.42 18.72
C TYR A 186 -4.92 20.44 18.10
N ASP A 187 -5.35 21.69 18.00
CA ASP A 187 -4.49 22.79 17.59
C ASP A 187 -3.58 23.20 18.74
N ARG A 188 -2.32 22.81 18.66
CA ARG A 188 -1.32 23.07 19.71
C ARG A 188 -1.00 24.55 19.88
N LYS A 189 -1.12 25.36 18.81
CA LYS A 189 -0.84 26.80 18.86
C LYS A 189 -1.97 27.57 19.55
N ALA A 190 -3.21 27.20 19.24
CA ALA A 190 -4.40 27.80 19.86
C ALA A 190 -4.80 27.13 21.17
N ALA A 191 -4.14 26.04 21.58
CA ALA A 191 -4.43 25.21 22.74
C ALA A 191 -5.91 24.79 22.83
N THR A 192 -6.52 24.45 21.69
CA THR A 192 -7.95 24.11 21.61
C THR A 192 -8.22 22.97 20.63
N TRP A 193 -9.32 22.26 20.86
CA TRP A 193 -9.82 21.26 19.92
C TRP A 193 -10.54 21.93 18.76
N LYS A 194 -10.20 21.53 17.54
CA LYS A 194 -10.87 21.92 16.31
C LYS A 194 -11.47 20.71 15.62
N THR A 195 -12.49 20.95 14.81
CA THR A 195 -13.16 19.91 14.02
C THR A 195 -13.04 20.33 12.55
N GLU A 196 -12.54 19.41 11.74
CA GLU A 196 -12.56 19.53 10.28
C GLU A 196 -13.73 18.72 9.75
N ASP A 197 -14.52 19.33 8.88
CA ASP A 197 -15.68 18.78 8.27
C ASP A 197 -15.40 18.55 6.78
N VAL A 198 -15.67 17.33 6.28
CA VAL A 198 -15.65 17.03 4.86
C VAL A 198 -17.05 16.63 4.43
N GLU A 199 -17.60 17.36 3.48
CA GLU A 199 -18.87 17.03 2.86
C GLU A 199 -18.63 15.96 1.78
N VAL A 200 -19.38 14.88 1.86
CA VAL A 200 -19.44 13.85 0.83
C VAL A 200 -20.62 14.21 -0.07
N GLN A 201 -20.39 14.28 -1.38
CA GLN A 201 -21.44 14.56 -2.34
C GLN A 201 -22.39 13.34 -2.49
N ASP A 202 -23.17 13.08 -1.45
CA ASP A 202 -24.20 12.04 -1.46
C ASP A 202 -25.50 12.71 -0.98
N GLU A 203 -26.37 13.06 -1.92
CA GLU A 203 -27.61 13.78 -1.69
C GLU A 203 -28.68 12.90 -1.00
N ASP A 204 -28.48 11.58 -0.97
CA ASP A 204 -29.47 10.61 -0.49
C ASP A 204 -29.37 10.34 1.03
N THR A 205 -28.53 11.06 1.77
CA THR A 205 -28.35 10.82 3.22
C THR A 205 -28.20 12.12 4.01
N ASP A 206 -28.87 12.18 5.16
CA ASP A 206 -28.73 13.27 6.13
C ASP A 206 -27.78 12.91 7.29
N ALA A 207 -27.27 11.67 7.31
CA ALA A 207 -26.46 11.17 8.42
C ALA A 207 -25.07 11.82 8.43
N GLU A 208 -24.60 12.15 9.64
CA GLU A 208 -23.23 12.62 9.87
C GLU A 208 -22.42 11.55 10.59
N PHE A 209 -21.14 11.42 10.24
CA PHE A 209 -20.22 10.52 10.92
C PHE A 209 -19.14 11.29 11.68
N ILE A 210 -18.95 10.98 12.94
CA ILE A 210 -17.89 11.54 13.77
C ILE A 210 -16.84 10.46 14.01
N ARG A 211 -15.62 10.69 13.56
CA ARG A 211 -14.52 9.75 13.78
C ARG A 211 -14.16 9.67 15.27
N ARG A 212 -13.98 8.44 15.74
CA ARG A 212 -13.58 8.19 17.14
C ARG A 212 -12.18 8.72 17.45
N ASN A 213 -11.24 8.48 16.53
CA ASN A 213 -9.86 8.87 16.72
C ASN A 213 -9.64 10.30 16.22
N SER A 214 -8.97 11.10 17.01
CA SER A 214 -8.50 12.42 16.60
C SER A 214 -7.34 12.29 15.63
N ALA A 215 -7.23 13.24 14.72
CA ALA A 215 -6.07 13.41 13.85
C ALA A 215 -4.96 14.18 14.55
N GLY A 216 -3.74 14.06 14.06
CA GLY A 216 -2.58 14.79 14.58
C GLY A 216 -2.58 16.27 14.22
N ASP A 217 -3.18 16.62 13.07
CA ASP A 217 -3.30 17.99 12.56
C ASP A 217 -4.53 18.13 11.63
N ALA A 218 -4.74 19.36 11.11
CA ALA A 218 -5.87 19.68 10.24
C ALA A 218 -5.82 18.96 8.89
N ASP A 219 -4.64 18.78 8.33
CA ASP A 219 -4.48 18.14 7.01
C ASP A 219 -4.73 16.64 7.10
N GLU A 220 -4.26 16.00 8.17
CA GLU A 220 -4.61 14.62 8.48
C GLU A 220 -6.10 14.46 8.75
N ALA A 221 -6.72 15.41 9.46
CA ALA A 221 -8.16 15.39 9.73
C ALA A 221 -8.98 15.40 8.43
N LYS A 222 -8.59 16.25 7.47
CA LYS A 222 -9.22 16.30 6.14
C LYS A 222 -8.97 15.04 5.33
N ALA A 223 -7.72 14.58 5.25
CA ALA A 223 -7.36 13.35 4.52
C ALA A 223 -8.07 12.12 5.06
N ALA A 224 -8.26 12.06 6.37
CA ALA A 224 -8.94 10.98 7.04
C ALA A 224 -10.46 11.00 6.87
N SER A 225 -11.03 12.15 6.49
CA SER A 225 -12.47 12.32 6.26
C SER A 225 -12.87 12.07 4.81
N ASN A 226 -11.92 12.01 3.88
CA ASN A 226 -12.10 11.60 2.49
C ASN A 226 -11.99 10.07 2.37
#